data_88fa69a11db5fb2bfdfccb168650dcbc
#
_entry.id   88fa69a11db5fb2bfdfccb168650dcbc
#
_cell.length_a   1.000
_cell.length_b   1.000
_cell.length_c   1.000
_cell.angle_alpha   90.00
_cell.angle_beta   90.00
_cell.angle_gamma   90.00
#
_symmetry.space_group_name_H-M   'P 1'
#
loop_
_entity.id
_entity.type
_entity.pdbx_description
1 polymer ?
#
loop_
_entity_poly.entity_id
_entity_poly.type
_entity_poly.pdbx_seq_one_letter_code
_entity_poly.pdbx_strand_id
1 'polypeptide(L)'
;FKVYNLGNQLDFMKVGVTDNYRKTLEESGFTITLPAVKKQVDATPTPASVEVKVRTPKTQGWSDAYHVLDFYAESEFACNNGGCITESQMITVYVRGIYLPGFEIIPALSMIALAAAVAGRRFINIDDEEDEWRESAPGL
;
A
#
# COMPACT_ATOMS: atom_id res chain seq x y z
N PHE A 1 -19.61 0.52 6.21
CA PHE A 1 -20.10 -0.56 7.07
C PHE A 1 -21.57 -0.42 7.33
N LYS A 2 -22.23 -1.56 7.49
CA LYS A 2 -23.62 -1.63 7.94
C LYS A 2 -23.65 -2.13 9.36
N VAL A 3 -24.23 -1.35 10.26
CA VAL A 3 -24.36 -1.70 11.67
C VAL A 3 -25.84 -1.98 11.96
N TYR A 4 -26.09 -3.14 12.53
CA TYR A 4 -27.43 -3.59 12.89
C TYR A 4 -27.61 -3.50 14.41
N ASN A 5 -28.76 -3.02 14.84
CA ASN A 5 -29.17 -3.10 16.23
C ASN A 5 -30.10 -4.33 16.39
N LEU A 6 -29.59 -5.36 17.04
CA LEU A 6 -30.35 -6.59 17.30
C LEU A 6 -31.13 -6.51 18.62
N GLY A 7 -31.06 -5.39 19.30
CA GLY A 7 -31.85 -5.12 20.50
C GLY A 7 -33.31 -4.74 20.17
N ASN A 8 -34.08 -4.46 21.21
CA ASN A 8 -35.49 -4.09 21.11
C ASN A 8 -35.75 -2.60 21.32
N GLN A 9 -34.69 -1.82 21.48
CA GLN A 9 -34.76 -0.36 21.68
C GLN A 9 -33.69 0.33 20.85
N LEU A 10 -33.90 1.63 20.59
CA LEU A 10 -32.96 2.50 19.96
C LEU A 10 -31.64 2.56 20.75
N ASP A 11 -30.50 2.47 20.05
CA ASP A 11 -29.19 2.54 20.66
C ASP A 11 -28.24 3.44 19.86
N PHE A 12 -27.17 3.89 20.50
CA PHE A 12 -26.10 4.64 19.88
C PHE A 12 -24.86 3.74 19.75
N MET A 13 -24.45 3.48 18.52
CA MET A 13 -23.32 2.62 18.20
C MET A 13 -22.08 3.45 17.89
N LYS A 14 -20.98 3.11 18.56
CA LYS A 14 -19.64 3.62 18.27
C LYS A 14 -18.93 2.61 17.38
N VAL A 15 -18.41 3.07 16.26
CA VAL A 15 -17.56 2.24 15.38
C VAL A 15 -16.11 2.64 15.57
N GLY A 16 -15.26 1.66 15.79
CA GLY A 16 -13.84 1.84 16.00
C GLY A 16 -13.01 0.79 15.24
N VAL A 17 -11.71 0.95 15.36
CA VAL A 17 -10.72 -0.04 14.90
C VAL A 17 -9.94 -0.47 16.13
N THR A 18 -9.70 -1.76 16.28
CA THR A 18 -8.92 -2.31 17.38
C THR A 18 -7.52 -1.70 17.40
N ASP A 19 -7.10 -1.17 18.54
CA ASP A 19 -5.90 -0.33 18.69
C ASP A 19 -4.62 -0.99 18.13
N ASN A 20 -4.48 -2.29 18.31
CA ASN A 20 -3.31 -3.02 17.80
C ASN A 20 -3.22 -2.96 16.27
N TYR A 21 -4.32 -3.23 15.57
CA TYR A 21 -4.37 -3.16 14.11
C TYR A 21 -4.24 -1.74 13.59
N ARG A 22 -4.88 -0.79 14.27
CA ARG A 22 -4.77 0.63 13.96
C ARG A 22 -3.33 1.11 14.02
N LYS A 23 -2.62 0.81 15.11
CA LYS A 23 -1.24 1.21 15.31
C LYS A 23 -0.32 0.63 14.23
N THR A 24 -0.45 -0.65 13.93
CA THR A 24 0.34 -1.31 12.88
C THR A 24 0.15 -0.67 11.51
N LEU A 25 -1.08 -0.28 11.17
CA LEU A 25 -1.34 0.39 9.90
C LEU A 25 -0.83 1.83 9.87
N GLU A 26 -1.03 2.59 10.95
CA GLU A 26 -0.52 3.97 11.05
C GLU A 26 1.02 4.01 10.99
N GLU A 27 1.70 3.05 11.60
CA GLU A 27 3.16 2.86 11.48
C GLU A 27 3.59 2.52 10.04
N SER A 28 2.73 1.84 9.29
CA SER A 28 2.91 1.57 7.85
C SER A 28 2.54 2.76 6.95
N GLY A 29 2.18 3.91 7.53
CA GLY A 29 1.86 5.14 6.82
C GLY A 29 0.41 5.26 6.33
N PHE A 30 -0.48 4.39 6.76
CA PHE A 30 -1.92 4.53 6.50
C PHE A 30 -2.55 5.61 7.38
N THR A 31 -3.60 6.22 6.88
CA THR A 31 -4.43 7.12 7.68
C THR A 31 -5.84 6.58 7.75
N ILE A 32 -6.34 6.34 8.96
CA ILE A 32 -7.68 5.83 9.22
C ILE A 32 -8.52 6.95 9.82
N THR A 33 -9.59 7.32 9.14
CA THR A 33 -10.54 8.34 9.63
C THR A 33 -11.84 7.65 10.00
N LEU A 34 -12.17 7.68 11.28
CA LEU A 34 -13.40 7.15 11.85
C LEU A 34 -14.43 8.27 12.03
N PRO A 35 -15.73 7.95 12.05
CA PRO A 35 -16.75 8.93 12.38
C PRO A 35 -16.54 9.42 13.82
N ALA A 36 -16.57 10.74 13.99
CA ALA A 36 -16.37 11.38 15.31
C ALA A 36 -17.59 11.21 16.24
N VAL A 37 -18.75 10.91 15.68
CA VAL A 37 -20.02 10.84 16.41
C VAL A 37 -20.57 9.42 16.38
N LYS A 38 -21.10 8.98 17.51
CA LYS A 38 -21.85 7.72 17.59
C LYS A 38 -23.03 7.75 16.64
N LYS A 39 -23.31 6.63 16.00
CA LYS A 39 -24.43 6.51 15.07
C LYS A 39 -25.66 5.98 15.79
N GLN A 40 -26.76 6.72 15.70
CA GLN A 40 -28.05 6.24 16.15
C GLN A 40 -28.54 5.10 15.26
N VAL A 41 -28.92 3.98 15.86
CA VAL A 41 -29.42 2.79 15.19
C VAL A 41 -30.71 2.31 15.84
N ASP A 42 -31.78 2.34 15.08
CA ASP A 42 -33.09 1.91 15.55
C ASP A 42 -33.15 0.37 15.71
N ALA A 43 -34.02 -0.09 16.60
CA ALA A 43 -34.32 -1.50 16.80
C ALA A 43 -35.15 -2.08 15.64
N THR A 44 -34.67 -1.92 14.43
CA THR A 44 -35.33 -2.40 13.20
C THR A 44 -34.35 -3.23 12.36
N PRO A 45 -34.82 -4.07 11.46
CA PRO A 45 -33.92 -4.81 10.57
C PRO A 45 -33.15 -3.93 9.59
N THR A 46 -33.41 -2.61 9.59
CA THR A 46 -32.74 -1.66 8.69
C THR A 46 -31.40 -1.23 9.30
N PRO A 47 -30.25 -1.55 8.66
CA PRO A 47 -28.96 -1.17 9.18
C PRO A 47 -28.66 0.32 9.01
N ALA A 48 -27.93 0.88 9.97
CA ALA A 48 -27.31 2.17 9.80
C ALA A 48 -26.00 2.05 9.00
N SER A 49 -25.80 2.93 8.02
CA SER A 49 -24.55 2.99 7.28
C SER A 49 -23.54 3.88 7.98
N VAL A 50 -22.33 3.35 8.19
CA VAL A 50 -21.19 4.06 8.76
C VAL A 50 -20.07 4.10 7.75
N GLU A 51 -19.58 5.31 7.43
CA GLU A 51 -18.46 5.51 6.52
C GLU A 51 -17.15 5.57 7.30
N VAL A 52 -16.19 4.78 6.87
CA VAL A 52 -14.82 4.81 7.38
C VAL A 52 -13.89 5.05 6.20
N LYS A 53 -12.98 6.01 6.33
CA LYS A 53 -12.00 6.34 5.28
C LYS A 53 -10.64 5.77 5.65
N VAL A 54 -10.12 4.92 4.79
CA VAL A 54 -8.77 4.39 4.89
C VAL A 54 -7.96 4.92 3.70
N ARG A 55 -6.90 5.67 3.98
CA ARG A 55 -5.97 6.16 2.96
C ARG A 55 -4.68 5.39 3.03
N THR A 56 -4.23 4.94 1.87
CA THR A 56 -2.92 4.30 1.70
C THR A 56 -1.79 5.32 1.87
N PRO A 57 -0.57 4.90 2.23
CA PRO A 57 0.60 5.76 2.27
C PRO A 57 0.91 6.33 0.88
N LYS A 58 1.52 7.52 0.83
CA LYS A 58 1.91 8.18 -0.43
C LYS A 58 3.04 7.44 -1.14
N THR A 59 3.92 6.80 -0.37
CA THR A 59 5.02 5.99 -0.87
C THR A 59 4.62 4.52 -0.74
N GLN A 60 4.30 3.90 -1.86
CA GLN A 60 4.05 2.47 -1.91
C GLN A 60 5.35 1.74 -2.27
N GLY A 61 5.55 0.58 -1.66
CA GLY A 61 6.66 -0.30 -2.01
C GLY A 61 6.49 -0.93 -3.40
N TRP A 62 7.51 -1.66 -3.83
CA TRP A 62 7.52 -2.38 -5.11
C TRP A 62 6.73 -3.69 -5.07
N SER A 63 6.39 -4.17 -3.87
CA SER A 63 5.67 -5.43 -3.66
C SER A 63 4.23 -5.21 -3.22
N ASP A 64 3.38 -6.14 -3.59
CA ASP A 64 2.01 -6.21 -3.09
C ASP A 64 2.00 -6.47 -1.59
N ALA A 65 1.09 -5.83 -0.88
CA ALA A 65 0.95 -5.98 0.56
C ALA A 65 -0.51 -6.18 0.97
N TYR A 66 -0.71 -7.03 1.96
CA TYR A 66 -2.00 -7.29 2.57
C TYR A 66 -1.98 -6.74 3.99
N HIS A 67 -2.98 -5.93 4.32
CA HIS A 67 -3.14 -5.35 5.64
C HIS A 67 -4.50 -5.76 6.20
N VAL A 68 -4.52 -6.21 7.44
CA VAL A 68 -5.75 -6.59 8.13
C VAL A 68 -6.20 -5.46 9.03
N LEU A 69 -7.48 -5.15 8.97
CA LEU A 69 -8.17 -4.21 9.85
C LEU A 69 -9.26 -4.96 10.59
N ASP A 70 -9.30 -4.81 11.89
CA ASP A 70 -10.36 -5.33 12.73
C ASP A 70 -11.22 -4.16 13.21
N PHE A 71 -12.42 -4.07 12.65
CA PHE A 71 -13.42 -3.06 12.99
C PHE A 71 -14.36 -3.62 14.05
N TYR A 72 -14.70 -2.80 15.02
CA TYR A 72 -15.69 -3.16 16.02
C TYR A 72 -16.83 -2.14 16.09
N ALA A 73 -18.01 -2.62 16.46
CA ALA A 73 -19.14 -1.80 16.83
C ALA A 73 -19.44 -2.02 18.31
N GLU A 74 -19.59 -0.96 19.06
CA GLU A 74 -19.83 -0.96 20.50
C GLU A 74 -21.15 -0.27 20.81
N SER A 75 -22.00 -0.98 21.56
CA SER A 75 -23.31 -0.50 22.02
C SER A 75 -23.13 0.43 23.24
N GLU A 76 -23.67 1.64 23.17
CA GLU A 76 -23.64 2.56 24.31
C GLU A 76 -24.54 2.08 25.45
N PHE A 77 -25.70 1.53 25.11
CA PHE A 77 -26.61 0.99 26.11
C PHE A 77 -25.98 -0.15 26.89
N ALA A 78 -25.33 -1.08 26.18
CA ALA A 78 -24.65 -2.21 26.83
C ALA A 78 -23.48 -1.74 27.72
N CYS A 79 -22.68 -0.78 27.26
CA CYS A 79 -21.58 -0.22 28.06
C CYS A 79 -22.07 0.44 29.34
N ASN A 80 -23.20 1.12 29.30
CA ASN A 80 -23.74 1.81 30.46
C ASN A 80 -24.45 0.88 31.47
N ASN A 81 -24.87 -0.31 31.05
CA ASN A 81 -25.72 -1.21 31.84
C ASN A 81 -25.10 -2.58 32.23
N GLY A 82 -23.80 -2.74 32.16
CA GLY A 82 -23.20 -3.96 32.72
C GLY A 82 -22.08 -4.59 31.92
N GLY A 83 -21.66 -4.00 30.85
CA GLY A 83 -20.51 -4.45 30.07
C GLY A 83 -20.62 -4.09 28.61
N CYS A 84 -19.54 -3.56 28.05
CA CYS A 84 -19.49 -3.27 26.62
C CYS A 84 -19.57 -4.57 25.81
N ILE A 85 -20.61 -4.70 25.02
CA ILE A 85 -20.72 -5.76 24.00
C ILE A 85 -20.11 -5.18 22.73
N THR A 86 -19.07 -5.82 22.25
CA THR A 86 -18.39 -5.45 21.02
C THR A 86 -18.48 -6.62 20.04
N GLU A 87 -18.96 -6.33 18.85
CA GLU A 87 -18.89 -7.25 17.72
C GLU A 87 -17.83 -6.72 16.75
N SER A 88 -16.94 -7.61 16.31
CA SER A 88 -15.86 -7.25 15.41
C SER A 88 -15.94 -7.95 14.07
N GLN A 89 -15.39 -7.27 13.05
CA GLN A 89 -15.27 -7.81 11.70
C GLN A 89 -13.91 -7.47 11.10
N MET A 90 -13.17 -8.49 10.71
CA MET A 90 -11.91 -8.36 10.03
C MET A 90 -12.11 -8.06 8.55
N ILE A 91 -11.34 -7.10 8.04
CA ILE A 91 -11.28 -6.74 6.62
C ILE A 91 -9.84 -6.73 6.17
N THR A 92 -9.56 -7.36 5.06
CA THR A 92 -8.24 -7.34 4.43
C THR A 92 -8.20 -6.24 3.37
N VAL A 93 -7.26 -5.31 3.53
CA VAL A 93 -6.95 -4.28 2.54
C VAL A 93 -5.76 -4.74 1.72
N TYR A 94 -5.97 -4.91 0.43
CA TYR A 94 -4.93 -5.24 -0.52
C TYR A 94 -4.37 -3.96 -1.13
N VAL A 95 -3.07 -3.75 -0.98
CA VAL A 95 -2.35 -2.63 -1.60
C VAL A 95 -1.43 -3.19 -2.67
N ARG A 96 -1.69 -2.80 -3.90
CA ARG A 96 -0.90 -3.22 -5.04
C ARG A 96 0.39 -2.41 -5.12
N GLY A 97 1.54 -3.09 -5.22
CA GLY A 97 2.82 -2.47 -5.49
C GLY A 97 2.88 -1.78 -6.86
N ILE A 98 3.78 -0.83 -7.01
CA ILE A 98 4.03 -0.19 -8.29
C ILE A 98 4.98 -1.08 -9.10
N TYR A 99 4.45 -1.79 -10.09
CA TYR A 99 5.25 -2.47 -11.10
C TYR A 99 5.54 -1.50 -12.23
N LEU A 100 6.81 -1.22 -12.49
CA LEU A 100 7.25 -0.58 -13.73
C LEU A 100 7.44 -1.69 -14.76
N PRO A 101 6.52 -1.90 -15.70
CA PRO A 101 6.67 -2.93 -16.72
C PRO A 101 7.88 -2.58 -17.58
N GLY A 102 8.81 -3.52 -17.70
CA GLY A 102 10.01 -3.39 -18.52
C GLY A 102 11.31 -3.00 -17.77
N PHE A 103 11.25 -2.69 -16.49
CA PHE A 103 12.45 -2.51 -15.65
C PHE A 103 12.80 -3.77 -14.86
N GLU A 104 12.82 -4.90 -15.52
CA GLU A 104 13.48 -6.06 -14.93
C GLU A 104 14.99 -5.79 -14.95
N ILE A 105 15.64 -5.97 -13.80
CA ILE A 105 17.09 -5.71 -13.63
C ILE A 105 17.92 -6.46 -14.67
N ILE A 106 17.51 -7.66 -15.03
CA ILE A 106 18.21 -8.51 -16.01
C ILE A 106 18.23 -7.91 -17.40
N PRO A 107 17.09 -7.52 -18.04
CA PRO A 107 17.13 -6.86 -19.35
C PRO A 107 17.79 -5.48 -19.31
N ALA A 108 17.67 -4.72 -18.23
CA ALA A 108 18.35 -3.43 -18.10
C ALA A 108 19.87 -3.60 -18.06
N LEU A 109 20.40 -4.52 -17.26
CA LEU A 109 21.84 -4.83 -17.21
C LEU A 109 22.35 -5.40 -18.53
N SER A 110 21.59 -6.24 -19.20
CA SER A 110 22.00 -6.79 -20.51
C SER A 110 22.07 -5.73 -21.60
N MET A 111 21.16 -4.77 -21.62
CA MET A 111 21.22 -3.61 -22.53
C MET A 111 22.43 -2.72 -22.26
N ILE A 112 22.74 -2.45 -21.01
CA ILE A 112 23.92 -1.67 -20.63
C ILE A 112 25.20 -2.40 -21.03
N ALA A 113 25.29 -3.71 -20.79
CA ALA A 113 26.44 -4.52 -21.18
C ALA A 113 26.64 -4.56 -22.71
N LEU A 114 25.57 -4.70 -23.48
CA LEU A 114 25.60 -4.65 -24.94
C LEU A 114 26.05 -3.27 -25.44
N ALA A 115 25.54 -2.19 -24.88
CA ALA A 115 25.94 -0.85 -25.25
C ALA A 115 27.44 -0.58 -24.95
N ALA A 116 27.93 -1.04 -23.81
CA ALA A 116 29.33 -0.96 -23.44
C ALA A 116 30.24 -1.79 -24.37
N ALA A 117 29.82 -2.98 -24.77
CA ALA A 117 30.58 -3.84 -25.70
C ALA A 117 30.66 -3.22 -27.11
N VAL A 118 29.58 -2.58 -27.59
CA VAL A 118 29.57 -1.90 -28.91
C VAL A 118 30.43 -0.63 -28.84
N ALA A 119 30.36 0.15 -27.79
CA ALA A 119 31.19 1.34 -27.61
C ALA A 119 32.68 0.98 -27.48
N GLY A 120 33.01 -0.05 -26.71
CA GLY A 120 34.39 -0.52 -26.55
C GLY A 120 35.05 -0.97 -27.85
N ARG A 121 34.32 -1.63 -28.74
CA ARG A 121 34.84 -2.02 -30.07
C ARG A 121 35.20 -0.83 -30.96
N ARG A 122 34.50 0.31 -30.82
CA ARG A 122 34.84 1.50 -31.60
C ARG A 122 36.16 2.16 -31.14
N PHE A 123 36.47 2.11 -29.87
CA PHE A 123 37.72 2.66 -29.36
C PHE A 123 38.92 1.80 -29.75
N ILE A 124 38.81 0.49 -29.76
CA ILE A 124 39.89 -0.43 -30.18
C ILE A 124 40.25 -0.21 -31.65
N ASN A 125 39.28 -0.04 -32.55
CA ASN A 125 39.55 0.19 -33.97
C ASN A 125 40.20 1.54 -34.29
N ILE A 126 40.06 2.56 -33.42
CA ILE A 126 40.68 3.87 -33.58
C ILE A 126 42.22 3.77 -33.32
N ASP A 127 42.59 3.02 -32.30
CA ASP A 127 44.00 2.84 -31.94
C ASP A 127 44.78 2.08 -33.01
N ASP A 128 44.15 1.08 -33.66
CA ASP A 128 44.76 0.31 -34.76
C ASP A 128 45.02 1.20 -36.01
N GLU A 129 44.19 2.17 -36.33
CA GLU A 129 44.39 3.08 -37.46
C GLU A 129 45.51 4.08 -37.20
N GLU A 130 45.73 4.54 -35.98
CA GLU A 130 46.82 5.48 -35.65
C GLU A 130 48.21 4.81 -35.76
N ASP A 131 48.34 3.53 -35.49
CA ASP A 131 49.59 2.78 -35.60
C ASP A 131 49.97 2.55 -37.05
N GLU A 132 49.02 2.31 -37.97
CA GLU A 132 49.26 2.12 -39.40
C GLU A 132 49.82 3.41 -40.08
N TRP A 133 49.39 4.60 -39.65
CA TRP A 133 49.92 5.87 -40.16
C TRP A 133 51.34 6.17 -39.69
N ARG A 134 51.76 5.67 -38.55
CA ARG A 134 53.13 5.84 -38.01
C ARG A 134 54.16 5.02 -38.73
N GLU A 135 53.77 3.82 -39.22
CA GLU A 135 54.67 2.91 -39.89
C GLU A 135 54.89 3.29 -41.37
N SER A 136 53.93 4.01 -41.96
CA SER A 136 53.98 4.42 -43.37
C SER A 136 54.64 5.80 -43.61
N ALA A 137 55.11 6.52 -42.59
CA ALA A 137 55.80 7.79 -42.75
C ALA A 137 57.22 7.56 -43.29
N PRO A 138 57.59 8.03 -44.47
CA PRO A 138 58.94 7.89 -44.98
C PRO A 138 59.90 8.76 -44.13
N GLY A 139 60.93 8.09 -43.58
CA GLY A 139 61.97 8.75 -42.80
C GLY A 139 62.62 9.88 -43.57
N LEU A 140 62.63 11.07 -42.91
CA LEU A 140 63.52 12.20 -43.25
C LEU A 140 64.83 12.05 -42.51
#